data_bca6d0d19af2a2e41145fb2e703038a8
#
_entry.id   bca6d0d19af2a2e41145fb2e703038a8
#
_cell.length_a   1.000
_cell.length_b   1.000
_cell.length_c   1.000
_cell.angle_alpha   90.00
_cell.angle_beta   90.00
_cell.angle_gamma   90.00
#
_symmetry.space_group_name_H-M   'P 1'
#
loop_
_entity.id
_entity.type
_entity.pdbx_description
1 polymer ?
#
loop_
_entity_poly.entity_id
_entity_poly.type
_entity_poly.pdbx_seq_one_letter_code
_entity_poly.pdbx_strand_id
1 'polypeptide(L)'
;MMIERIAGNQALKTSIRRMLDSRRLTHSVLLVGEEGLGAGFAARCVAADYLYPRGGAPAEALLRGECCRAVAKAGKRDSGQIETGVVREAISVTGMGSNGNYLVGQVTAMRSEIFNTSLSAEGRAVLLYHVERMNEESANALLKVMEEPPEGVLFLLTADSLAGVLPTIRSRCVSFAVAPVSPADCARYCAAQGVDPKDAALYSELFDGHIGTVLTAARDDARREQVEKALTLAKAAASQDSYGAAVLLSAYEKDKAGAVALLRDFRAVAAAGLRQSPRSPLQGDAARKALG
;
A
#
# COMPACT_ATOMS: atom_id res chain seq x y z
N MET A 1 2.51 -21.26 1.65
CA MET A 1 2.42 -20.03 2.45
C MET A 1 1.98 -18.88 1.54
N MET A 2 1.14 -17.98 2.04
CA MET A 2 0.64 -16.81 1.27
C MET A 2 1.74 -15.79 1.00
N ILE A 3 2.76 -15.73 1.85
CA ILE A 3 3.92 -14.85 1.65
C ILE A 3 4.66 -15.11 0.34
N GLU A 4 4.56 -16.32 -0.24
CA GLU A 4 5.16 -16.62 -1.54
C GLU A 4 4.52 -15.88 -2.71
N ARG A 5 3.30 -15.36 -2.51
CA ARG A 5 2.60 -14.54 -3.51
C ARG A 5 3.16 -13.12 -3.64
N ILE A 6 4.02 -12.70 -2.71
CA ILE A 6 4.73 -11.44 -2.83
C ILE A 6 5.75 -11.59 -3.96
N ALA A 7 5.65 -10.76 -4.97
CA ALA A 7 6.61 -10.77 -6.07
C ALA A 7 7.99 -10.29 -5.58
N GLY A 8 9.05 -10.93 -6.03
CA GLY A 8 10.41 -10.60 -5.60
C GLY A 8 10.59 -10.69 -4.09
N ASN A 9 11.25 -9.70 -3.51
CA ASN A 9 11.39 -9.49 -2.05
C ASN A 9 11.86 -10.74 -1.27
N GLN A 10 12.84 -11.47 -1.81
CA GLN A 10 13.26 -12.77 -1.29
C GLN A 10 13.81 -12.70 0.14
N ALA A 11 14.53 -11.64 0.48
CA ALA A 11 15.06 -11.43 1.84
C ALA A 11 13.93 -11.26 2.86
N LEU A 12 12.90 -10.45 2.52
CA LEU A 12 11.69 -10.29 3.32
C LEU A 12 11.00 -11.65 3.54
N LYS A 13 10.72 -12.37 2.48
CA LYS A 13 10.05 -13.69 2.54
C LYS A 13 10.81 -14.66 3.42
N THR A 14 12.12 -14.77 3.24
CA THR A 14 12.96 -15.65 4.03
C THR A 14 12.97 -15.31 5.50
N SER A 15 13.07 -14.01 5.83
CA SER A 15 13.08 -13.54 7.23
C SER A 15 11.76 -13.81 7.93
N ILE A 16 10.64 -13.42 7.29
CA ILE A 16 9.29 -13.63 7.86
C ILE A 16 8.99 -15.14 8.01
N ARG A 17 9.34 -15.94 7.00
CA ARG A 17 9.16 -17.41 7.09
C ARG A 17 9.89 -17.99 8.30
N ARG A 18 11.17 -17.65 8.51
CA ARG A 18 11.94 -18.11 9.67
C ARG A 18 11.29 -17.70 10.98
N MET A 19 10.74 -16.50 11.07
CA MET A 19 10.04 -16.02 12.26
C MET A 19 8.73 -16.78 12.51
N LEU A 20 7.95 -17.06 11.48
CA LEU A 20 6.72 -17.86 11.58
C LEU A 20 7.03 -19.31 11.99
N ASP A 21 7.99 -19.96 11.33
CA ASP A 21 8.36 -21.36 11.59
C ASP A 21 8.93 -21.55 13.01
N SER A 22 9.70 -20.59 13.48
CA SER A 22 10.30 -20.63 14.85
C SER A 22 9.31 -20.21 15.94
N ARG A 23 8.08 -19.77 15.62
CA ARG A 23 7.13 -19.12 16.53
C ARG A 23 7.73 -17.93 17.30
N ARG A 24 8.74 -17.29 16.71
CA ARG A 24 9.42 -16.10 17.24
C ARG A 24 9.04 -14.83 16.50
N LEU A 25 7.87 -14.82 15.86
CA LEU A 25 7.36 -13.58 15.27
C LEU A 25 7.13 -12.59 16.42
N THR A 26 7.81 -11.47 16.35
CA THR A 26 7.59 -10.38 17.32
C THR A 26 6.16 -9.89 17.22
N HIS A 27 5.61 -9.38 18.33
CA HIS A 27 4.23 -8.90 18.36
C HIS A 27 3.93 -7.77 17.37
N SER A 28 4.98 -7.10 16.82
CA SER A 28 4.81 -5.93 15.96
C SER A 28 5.83 -5.93 14.83
N VAL A 29 5.32 -5.93 13.60
CA VAL A 29 6.10 -5.89 12.36
C VAL A 29 5.71 -4.65 11.56
N LEU A 30 6.69 -3.88 11.11
CA LEU A 30 6.51 -2.70 10.25
C LEU A 30 7.03 -3.00 8.84
N LEU A 31 6.14 -2.97 7.87
CA LEU A 31 6.46 -3.14 6.45
C LEU A 31 6.52 -1.76 5.79
N VAL A 32 7.68 -1.41 5.27
CA VAL A 32 7.95 -0.08 4.70
C VAL A 32 8.18 -0.19 3.21
N GLY A 33 7.41 0.56 2.44
CA GLY A 33 7.57 0.64 0.99
C GLY A 33 6.67 1.69 0.41
N GLU A 34 7.19 2.44 -0.56
CA GLU A 34 6.44 3.49 -1.25
C GLU A 34 5.09 3.00 -1.75
N GLU A 35 4.16 3.93 -1.92
CA GLU A 35 2.82 3.64 -2.46
C GLU A 35 2.92 2.83 -3.76
N GLY A 36 2.17 1.73 -3.84
CA GLY A 36 2.19 0.84 -5.00
C GLY A 36 3.20 -0.31 -4.94
N LEU A 37 4.15 -0.35 -4.00
CA LEU A 37 5.08 -1.48 -3.83
C LEU A 37 4.41 -2.72 -3.20
N GLY A 38 3.26 -2.55 -2.58
CA GLY A 38 2.48 -3.67 -2.05
C GLY A 38 2.75 -3.98 -0.57
N ALA A 39 3.21 -3.02 0.25
CA ALA A 39 3.39 -3.21 1.70
C ALA A 39 2.09 -3.69 2.37
N GLY A 40 0.93 -3.14 2.01
CA GLY A 40 -0.38 -3.58 2.50
C GLY A 40 -0.73 -5.01 2.06
N PHE A 41 -0.38 -5.41 0.83
CA PHE A 41 -0.55 -6.78 0.39
C PHE A 41 0.37 -7.74 1.15
N ALA A 42 1.62 -7.35 1.37
CA ALA A 42 2.58 -8.12 2.16
C ALA A 42 2.08 -8.30 3.61
N ALA A 43 1.53 -7.25 4.23
CA ALA A 43 0.91 -7.35 5.56
C ALA A 43 -0.21 -8.39 5.59
N ARG A 44 -1.10 -8.39 4.60
CA ARG A 44 -2.17 -9.40 4.50
C ARG A 44 -1.63 -10.83 4.29
N CYS A 45 -0.56 -10.99 3.50
CA CYS A 45 0.08 -12.30 3.35
C CYS A 45 0.63 -12.82 4.67
N VAL A 46 1.32 -11.96 5.44
CA VAL A 46 1.87 -12.33 6.76
C VAL A 46 0.74 -12.66 7.74
N ALA A 47 -0.31 -11.83 7.79
CA ALA A 47 -1.49 -12.10 8.62
C ALA A 47 -2.16 -13.43 8.27
N ALA A 48 -2.29 -13.72 6.98
CA ALA A 48 -2.90 -14.96 6.49
C ALA A 48 -2.08 -16.20 6.86
N ASP A 49 -0.75 -16.13 6.74
CA ASP A 49 0.12 -17.25 7.14
C ASP A 49 0.18 -17.41 8.67
N TYR A 50 0.06 -16.31 9.43
CA TYR A 50 0.00 -16.35 10.88
C TYR A 50 -1.28 -17.00 11.40
N LEU A 51 -2.45 -16.56 10.89
CA LEU A 51 -3.75 -17.04 11.32
C LEU A 51 -4.13 -18.39 10.71
N TYR A 52 -3.73 -18.62 9.47
CA TYR A 52 -4.15 -19.78 8.67
C TYR A 52 -2.95 -20.46 8.01
N PRO A 53 -2.05 -21.08 8.78
CA PRO A 53 -0.80 -21.70 8.25
C PRO A 53 -1.06 -22.81 7.22
N ARG A 54 -2.28 -23.37 7.22
CA ARG A 54 -2.72 -24.36 6.23
C ARG A 54 -3.40 -23.73 5.00
N GLY A 55 -3.53 -22.38 4.98
CA GLY A 55 -4.24 -21.69 3.92
C GLY A 55 -5.76 -21.85 3.98
N GLY A 56 -6.40 -21.90 2.82
CA GLY A 56 -7.84 -22.10 2.69
C GLY A 56 -8.63 -20.81 2.42
N ALA A 57 -9.96 -20.91 2.38
CA ALA A 57 -10.85 -19.82 2.03
C ALA A 57 -10.71 -18.57 2.93
N PRO A 58 -10.51 -18.69 4.27
CA PRO A 58 -10.29 -17.52 5.11
C PRO A 58 -8.99 -16.78 4.79
N ALA A 59 -7.90 -17.51 4.49
CA ALA A 59 -6.64 -16.89 4.07
C ALA A 59 -6.79 -16.12 2.76
N GLU A 60 -7.50 -16.67 1.78
CA GLU A 60 -7.81 -15.98 0.51
C GLU A 60 -8.70 -14.74 0.73
N ALA A 61 -9.70 -14.82 1.59
CA ALA A 61 -10.54 -13.70 1.95
C ALA A 61 -9.72 -12.56 2.60
N LEU A 62 -8.77 -12.90 3.48
CA LEU A 62 -7.88 -11.93 4.10
C LEU A 62 -6.96 -11.26 3.08
N LEU A 63 -6.46 -11.99 2.08
CA LEU A 63 -5.67 -11.42 0.98
C LEU A 63 -6.46 -10.39 0.17
N ARG A 64 -7.78 -10.60 -0.01
CA ARG A 64 -8.67 -9.61 -0.63
C ARG A 64 -9.04 -8.44 0.29
N GLY A 65 -8.65 -8.50 1.58
CA GLY A 65 -8.95 -7.46 2.56
C GLY A 65 -10.33 -7.59 3.20
N GLU A 66 -10.96 -8.75 3.11
CA GLU A 66 -12.31 -9.03 3.65
C GLU A 66 -12.26 -9.31 5.17
N CYS A 67 -11.65 -8.42 5.92
CA CYS A 67 -11.52 -8.52 7.38
C CYS A 67 -12.35 -7.45 8.10
N CYS A 68 -12.46 -7.55 9.42
CA CYS A 68 -13.09 -6.52 10.24
C CYS A 68 -12.39 -5.17 10.07
N ARG A 69 -13.11 -4.07 10.26
CA ARG A 69 -12.58 -2.70 10.12
C ARG A 69 -12.89 -1.89 11.38
N ALA A 70 -11.86 -1.23 11.91
CA ALA A 70 -12.03 -0.25 12.96
C ALA A 70 -12.34 1.12 12.34
N VAL A 71 -13.54 1.63 12.62
CA VAL A 71 -14.02 2.92 12.09
C VAL A 71 -14.38 3.87 13.22
N ALA A 72 -14.21 5.18 12.98
CA ALA A 72 -14.73 6.19 13.89
C ALA A 72 -16.23 6.35 13.69
N LYS A 73 -16.98 6.61 14.77
CA LYS A 73 -18.40 6.93 14.68
C LYS A 73 -18.60 8.31 14.06
N ALA A 74 -19.61 8.44 13.21
CA ALA A 74 -19.93 9.69 12.54
C ALA A 74 -20.07 10.86 13.56
N GLY A 75 -19.36 11.95 13.30
CA GLY A 75 -19.36 13.15 14.16
C GLY A 75 -18.64 13.01 15.51
N LYS A 76 -17.98 11.88 15.80
CA LYS A 76 -17.28 11.64 17.08
C LYS A 76 -15.86 11.14 16.83
N ARG A 77 -14.85 12.01 17.02
CA ARG A 77 -13.43 11.66 16.82
C ARG A 77 -12.90 10.61 17.80
N ASP A 78 -13.41 10.62 19.03
CA ASP A 78 -12.91 9.81 20.16
C ASP A 78 -13.67 8.50 20.35
N SER A 79 -14.71 8.27 19.55
CA SER A 79 -15.55 7.09 19.63
C SER A 79 -15.53 6.33 18.31
N GLY A 80 -15.35 5.02 18.42
CA GLY A 80 -15.30 4.13 17.26
C GLY A 80 -16.11 2.87 17.44
N GLN A 81 -16.15 2.06 16.41
CA GLN A 81 -16.79 0.75 16.38
C GLN A 81 -16.06 -0.18 15.43
N ILE A 82 -16.32 -1.48 15.56
CA ILE A 82 -15.84 -2.49 14.63
C ILE A 82 -16.95 -2.83 13.64
N GLU A 83 -16.67 -2.65 12.36
CA GLU A 83 -17.46 -3.20 11.26
C GLU A 83 -17.04 -4.64 11.03
N THR A 84 -17.97 -5.56 11.09
CA THR A 84 -17.68 -7.00 10.94
C THR A 84 -17.37 -7.33 9.48
N GLY A 85 -16.26 -8.01 9.27
CA GLY A 85 -15.86 -8.58 7.98
C GLY A 85 -16.01 -10.10 7.93
N VAL A 86 -15.63 -10.70 6.82
CA VAL A 86 -15.65 -12.16 6.61
C VAL A 86 -14.65 -12.83 7.56
N VAL A 87 -13.44 -12.30 7.64
CA VAL A 87 -12.37 -12.79 8.53
C VAL A 87 -12.44 -12.00 9.84
N ARG A 88 -12.97 -12.62 10.89
CA ARG A 88 -13.18 -11.98 12.19
C ARG A 88 -11.92 -11.92 13.06
N GLU A 89 -10.96 -12.78 12.79
CA GLU A 89 -9.66 -12.84 13.48
C GLU A 89 -8.71 -11.74 13.03
N ALA A 90 -9.05 -11.00 12.00
CA ALA A 90 -8.26 -9.88 11.50
C ALA A 90 -9.04 -8.57 11.58
N ILE A 91 -8.35 -7.50 12.04
CA ILE A 91 -8.89 -6.15 12.12
C ILE A 91 -7.99 -5.21 11.33
N SER A 92 -8.55 -4.51 10.35
CA SER A 92 -7.84 -3.46 9.62
C SER A 92 -8.19 -2.07 10.16
N VAL A 93 -7.20 -1.19 10.19
CA VAL A 93 -7.34 0.21 10.57
C VAL A 93 -6.68 1.07 9.49
N THR A 94 -7.46 1.95 8.89
CA THR A 94 -6.98 2.93 7.91
C THR A 94 -7.49 4.29 8.32
N GLY A 95 -6.66 5.33 8.29
CA GLY A 95 -7.06 6.67 8.70
C GLY A 95 -8.28 7.18 7.94
N MET A 96 -9.27 7.71 8.67
CA MET A 96 -10.54 8.22 8.14
C MET A 96 -10.68 9.74 8.27
N GLY A 97 -9.72 10.41 8.91
CA GLY A 97 -9.68 11.86 9.03
C GLY A 97 -9.27 12.56 7.74
N SER A 98 -9.20 13.88 7.77
CA SER A 98 -8.69 14.66 6.65
C SER A 98 -7.28 14.20 6.28
N ASN A 99 -7.00 14.11 4.99
CA ASN A 99 -5.74 13.58 4.44
C ASN A 99 -5.41 12.13 4.86
N GLY A 100 -6.41 11.33 5.23
CA GLY A 100 -6.20 9.95 5.67
C GLY A 100 -5.58 9.82 7.07
N ASN A 101 -5.68 10.85 7.91
CA ASN A 101 -5.17 10.80 9.28
C ASN A 101 -6.00 9.85 10.14
N TYR A 102 -5.34 9.23 11.12
CA TYR A 102 -6.01 8.37 12.09
C TYR A 102 -6.86 9.21 13.06
N LEU A 103 -8.01 8.67 13.41
CA LEU A 103 -8.86 9.19 14.47
C LEU A 103 -8.71 8.30 15.72
N VAL A 104 -8.63 8.90 16.89
CA VAL A 104 -8.45 8.18 18.17
C VAL A 104 -9.54 7.12 18.38
N GLY A 105 -10.78 7.42 18.00
CA GLY A 105 -11.89 6.48 18.09
C GLY A 105 -11.66 5.16 17.34
N GLN A 106 -10.94 5.18 16.21
CA GLN A 106 -10.60 3.95 15.47
C GLN A 106 -9.65 3.06 16.29
N VAL A 107 -8.59 3.67 16.84
CA VAL A 107 -7.60 2.95 17.66
C VAL A 107 -8.25 2.44 18.96
N THR A 108 -9.13 3.24 19.57
CA THR A 108 -9.89 2.84 20.77
C THR A 108 -10.82 1.67 20.49
N ALA A 109 -11.54 1.69 19.36
CA ALA A 109 -12.41 0.58 18.96
C ALA A 109 -11.62 -0.71 18.72
N MET A 110 -10.52 -0.62 17.99
CA MET A 110 -9.61 -1.75 17.77
C MET A 110 -9.08 -2.30 19.09
N ARG A 111 -8.61 -1.42 19.98
CA ARG A 111 -8.13 -1.82 21.31
C ARG A 111 -9.21 -2.52 22.13
N SER A 112 -10.42 -1.97 22.24
CA SER A 112 -11.54 -2.60 22.93
C SER A 112 -11.83 -4.00 22.38
N GLU A 113 -11.82 -4.16 21.06
CA GLU A 113 -12.10 -5.44 20.42
C GLU A 113 -11.06 -6.50 20.76
N ILE A 114 -9.76 -6.16 20.74
CA ILE A 114 -8.70 -7.13 21.03
C ILE A 114 -8.63 -7.55 22.51
N PHE A 115 -9.12 -6.71 23.43
CA PHE A 115 -9.15 -7.05 24.87
C PHE A 115 -10.45 -7.70 25.33
N ASN A 116 -11.58 -7.37 24.70
CA ASN A 116 -12.91 -7.80 25.16
C ASN A 116 -13.44 -9.04 24.45
N THR A 117 -12.90 -9.37 23.27
CA THR A 117 -13.34 -10.54 22.51
C THR A 117 -12.36 -11.68 22.72
N SER A 118 -12.86 -12.86 23.09
CA SER A 118 -12.02 -14.06 23.20
C SER A 118 -11.31 -14.33 21.90
N LEU A 119 -10.00 -14.59 21.98
CA LEU A 119 -9.20 -14.98 20.82
C LEU A 119 -9.64 -16.36 20.33
N SER A 120 -9.67 -16.53 19.01
CA SER A 120 -9.73 -17.85 18.41
C SER A 120 -8.46 -18.64 18.74
N ALA A 121 -8.47 -19.96 18.54
CA ALA A 121 -7.27 -20.79 18.73
C ALA A 121 -6.09 -20.35 17.84
N GLU A 122 -6.39 -19.67 16.72
CA GLU A 122 -5.42 -19.15 15.76
C GLU A 122 -4.81 -17.81 16.16
N GLY A 123 -5.40 -17.11 17.17
CA GLY A 123 -4.99 -15.78 17.59
C GLY A 123 -5.70 -14.65 16.84
N ARG A 124 -5.08 -13.47 16.76
CA ARG A 124 -5.62 -12.28 16.08
C ARG A 124 -4.55 -11.48 15.36
N ALA A 125 -4.85 -10.94 14.19
CA ALA A 125 -4.00 -10.03 13.46
C ALA A 125 -4.63 -8.62 13.39
N VAL A 126 -3.83 -7.58 13.62
CA VAL A 126 -4.22 -6.18 13.49
C VAL A 126 -3.37 -5.55 12.38
N LEU A 127 -4.03 -5.07 11.34
CA LEU A 127 -3.39 -4.45 10.19
C LEU A 127 -3.60 -2.93 10.24
N LEU A 128 -2.53 -2.17 10.46
CA LEU A 128 -2.56 -0.71 10.53
C LEU A 128 -1.87 -0.14 9.28
N TYR A 129 -2.65 0.48 8.40
CA TYR A 129 -2.15 0.99 7.12
C TYR A 129 -1.76 2.46 7.21
N HIS A 130 -0.58 2.82 6.66
CA HIS A 130 -0.07 4.20 6.62
C HIS A 130 0.07 4.83 8.02
N VAL A 131 0.82 4.16 8.91
CA VAL A 131 1.01 4.62 10.29
C VAL A 131 1.77 5.95 10.39
N GLU A 132 2.46 6.40 9.34
CA GLU A 132 3.04 7.74 9.22
C GLU A 132 1.98 8.84 9.25
N ARG A 133 0.69 8.51 9.05
CA ARG A 133 -0.45 9.44 9.12
C ARG A 133 -1.08 9.50 10.51
N MET A 134 -0.47 8.86 11.50
CA MET A 134 -0.91 8.95 12.89
C MET A 134 -0.48 10.28 13.50
N ASN A 135 -1.43 10.96 14.17
CA ASN A 135 -1.10 12.04 15.08
C ASN A 135 -0.62 11.48 16.43
N GLU A 136 -0.06 12.33 17.28
CA GLU A 136 0.47 11.92 18.59
C GLU A 136 -0.59 11.24 19.47
N GLU A 137 -1.83 11.71 19.43
CA GLU A 137 -2.92 11.18 20.24
C GLU A 137 -3.29 9.73 19.84
N SER A 138 -3.46 9.47 18.54
CA SER A 138 -3.72 8.13 17.99
C SER A 138 -2.54 7.20 18.23
N ALA A 139 -1.31 7.71 18.07
CA ALA A 139 -0.10 6.95 18.32
C ALA A 139 0.03 6.56 19.80
N ASN A 140 -0.20 7.50 20.73
CA ASN A 140 -0.17 7.21 22.16
C ASN A 140 -1.23 6.16 22.57
N ALA A 141 -2.40 6.19 21.95
CA ALA A 141 -3.42 5.15 22.17
C ALA A 141 -2.95 3.78 21.66
N LEU A 142 -2.24 3.73 20.52
CA LEU A 142 -1.68 2.51 19.95
C LEU A 142 -0.50 1.98 20.81
N LEU A 143 0.42 2.86 21.23
CA LEU A 143 1.61 2.48 22.01
C LEU A 143 1.24 1.72 23.28
N LYS A 144 0.17 2.13 23.97
CA LYS A 144 -0.31 1.46 25.19
C LYS A 144 -0.64 -0.02 25.01
N VAL A 145 -1.10 -0.41 23.80
CA VAL A 145 -1.42 -1.81 23.52
C VAL A 145 -0.26 -2.55 22.88
N MET A 146 0.66 -1.83 22.21
CA MET A 146 1.87 -2.45 21.66
C MET A 146 2.93 -2.76 22.75
N GLU A 147 2.91 -2.05 23.88
CA GLU A 147 3.80 -2.30 25.02
C GLU A 147 3.43 -3.58 25.75
N GLU A 148 2.14 -3.83 25.94
CA GLU A 148 1.61 -5.01 26.61
C GLU A 148 0.51 -5.66 25.76
N PRO A 149 0.89 -6.26 24.62
CA PRO A 149 -0.10 -6.88 23.73
C PRO A 149 -0.71 -8.13 24.37
N PRO A 150 -2.00 -8.39 24.21
CA PRO A 150 -2.57 -9.67 24.59
C PRO A 150 -1.86 -10.82 23.87
N GLU A 151 -1.75 -11.96 24.54
CA GLU A 151 -1.14 -13.16 23.95
C GLU A 151 -1.87 -13.54 22.65
N GLY A 152 -1.13 -13.94 21.62
CA GLY A 152 -1.70 -14.32 20.32
C GLY A 152 -2.12 -13.13 19.42
N VAL A 153 -1.79 -11.88 19.78
CA VAL A 153 -2.05 -10.71 18.92
C VAL A 153 -0.79 -10.34 18.13
N LEU A 154 -0.92 -10.26 16.81
CA LEU A 154 0.11 -9.78 15.89
C LEU A 154 -0.29 -8.42 15.30
N PHE A 155 0.57 -7.41 15.49
CA PHE A 155 0.42 -6.10 14.84
C PHE A 155 1.25 -6.04 13.57
N LEU A 156 0.61 -5.72 12.47
CA LEU A 156 1.21 -5.53 11.14
C LEU A 156 0.98 -4.09 10.70
N LEU A 157 2.03 -3.30 10.76
CA LEU A 157 2.01 -1.89 10.42
C LEU A 157 2.56 -1.70 9.00
N THR A 158 2.03 -0.74 8.27
CA THR A 158 2.62 -0.32 7.00
C THR A 158 2.91 1.16 6.99
N ALA A 159 3.95 1.56 6.27
CA ALA A 159 4.30 2.95 6.04
C ALA A 159 4.94 3.12 4.65
N ASP A 160 4.76 4.28 4.05
CA ASP A 160 5.42 4.63 2.79
C ASP A 160 6.92 4.92 2.99
N SER A 161 7.28 5.45 4.15
CA SER A 161 8.67 5.77 4.53
C SER A 161 8.88 5.67 6.04
N LEU A 162 10.05 5.18 6.45
CA LEU A 162 10.46 5.16 7.86
C LEU A 162 10.58 6.56 8.48
N ALA A 163 10.94 7.56 7.68
CA ALA A 163 11.12 8.94 8.16
C ALA A 163 9.81 9.56 8.65
N GLY A 164 8.66 9.15 8.10
CA GLY A 164 7.34 9.62 8.52
C GLY A 164 6.79 8.92 9.75
N VAL A 165 7.36 7.78 10.15
CA VAL A 165 6.88 7.01 11.30
C VAL A 165 7.45 7.54 12.59
N LEU A 166 6.59 7.77 13.58
CA LEU A 166 7.01 8.24 14.91
C LEU A 166 8.08 7.31 15.52
N PRO A 167 9.16 7.86 16.07
CA PRO A 167 10.25 7.07 16.65
C PRO A 167 9.78 6.07 17.72
N THR A 168 8.75 6.44 18.48
CA THR A 168 8.14 5.61 19.52
C THR A 168 7.45 4.35 18.98
N ILE A 169 6.81 4.43 17.82
CA ILE A 169 6.24 3.28 17.10
C ILE A 169 7.38 2.43 16.52
N ARG A 170 8.32 3.09 15.84
CA ARG A 170 9.41 2.42 15.15
C ARG A 170 10.29 1.59 16.10
N SER A 171 10.55 2.08 17.31
CA SER A 171 11.37 1.38 18.31
C SER A 171 10.75 0.08 18.84
N ARG A 172 9.43 -0.11 18.63
CA ARG A 172 8.68 -1.30 19.07
C ARG A 172 8.37 -2.29 17.95
N CYS A 173 8.84 -2.01 16.73
CA CYS A 173 8.58 -2.85 15.58
C CYS A 173 9.87 -3.43 14.99
N VAL A 174 9.81 -4.66 14.51
CA VAL A 174 10.80 -5.15 13.56
C VAL A 174 10.42 -4.65 12.18
N SER A 175 11.31 -3.88 11.55
CA SER A 175 11.04 -3.24 10.27
C SER A 175 11.60 -4.03 9.09
N PHE A 176 10.79 -4.18 8.03
CA PHE A 176 11.19 -4.78 6.76
C PHE A 176 10.88 -3.83 5.61
N ALA A 177 11.81 -3.70 4.69
CA ALA A 177 11.58 -2.96 3.45
C ALA A 177 10.88 -3.85 2.43
N VAL A 178 9.86 -3.27 1.75
CA VAL A 178 9.24 -3.82 0.56
C VAL A 178 9.81 -3.05 -0.63
N ALA A 179 10.63 -3.73 -1.43
CA ALA A 179 11.33 -3.12 -2.55
C ALA A 179 10.57 -3.30 -3.87
N PRO A 180 10.75 -2.41 -4.85
CA PRO A 180 10.26 -2.62 -6.20
C PRO A 180 10.89 -3.88 -6.80
N VAL A 181 10.18 -4.50 -7.73
CA VAL A 181 10.70 -5.62 -8.52
C VAL A 181 11.20 -5.09 -9.87
N SER A 182 11.97 -5.90 -10.61
CA SER A 182 12.33 -5.50 -11.96
C SER A 182 11.08 -5.28 -12.82
N PRO A 183 11.06 -4.31 -13.76
CA PRO A 183 9.92 -4.12 -14.66
C PRO A 183 9.49 -5.40 -15.39
N ALA A 184 10.45 -6.27 -15.74
CA ALA A 184 10.17 -7.57 -16.38
C ALA A 184 9.45 -8.54 -15.44
N ASP A 185 9.85 -8.60 -14.16
CA ASP A 185 9.18 -9.42 -13.15
C ASP A 185 7.80 -8.88 -12.81
N CYS A 186 7.66 -7.56 -12.73
CA CYS A 186 6.39 -6.89 -12.54
C CYS A 186 5.41 -7.21 -13.67
N ALA A 187 5.84 -7.09 -14.92
CA ALA A 187 5.02 -7.40 -16.10
C ALA A 187 4.56 -8.87 -16.10
N ARG A 188 5.46 -9.81 -15.81
CA ARG A 188 5.10 -11.24 -15.68
C ARG A 188 4.08 -11.48 -14.58
N TYR A 189 4.29 -10.86 -13.43
CA TYR A 189 3.36 -11.00 -12.30
C TYR A 189 1.97 -10.44 -12.64
N CYS A 190 1.90 -9.23 -13.20
CA CYS A 190 0.65 -8.58 -13.56
C CYS A 190 -0.10 -9.34 -14.67
N ALA A 191 0.61 -9.86 -15.67
CA ALA A 191 0.01 -10.70 -16.71
C ALA A 191 -0.57 -11.99 -16.11
N ALA A 192 0.12 -12.64 -15.16
CA ALA A 192 -0.41 -13.80 -14.44
C ALA A 192 -1.64 -13.47 -13.57
N GLN A 193 -1.84 -12.19 -13.23
CA GLN A 193 -3.03 -11.68 -12.55
C GLN A 193 -4.16 -11.24 -13.50
N GLY A 194 -4.04 -11.52 -14.81
CA GLY A 194 -5.05 -11.26 -15.82
C GLY A 194 -4.99 -9.87 -16.46
N VAL A 195 -3.90 -9.12 -16.27
CA VAL A 195 -3.66 -7.87 -17.00
C VAL A 195 -3.21 -8.20 -18.42
N ASP A 196 -3.68 -7.42 -19.42
CA ASP A 196 -3.20 -7.56 -20.79
C ASP A 196 -1.66 -7.47 -20.84
N PRO A 197 -0.95 -8.37 -21.53
CA PRO A 197 0.51 -8.39 -21.54
C PRO A 197 1.17 -7.11 -22.06
N LYS A 198 0.51 -6.37 -22.98
CA LYS A 198 1.03 -5.10 -23.49
C LYS A 198 0.93 -4.01 -22.44
N ASP A 199 -0.22 -3.91 -21.78
CA ASP A 199 -0.46 -2.96 -20.69
C ASP A 199 0.44 -3.28 -19.49
N ALA A 200 0.55 -4.55 -19.10
CA ALA A 200 1.45 -4.99 -18.04
C ALA A 200 2.90 -4.59 -18.31
N ALA A 201 3.37 -4.76 -19.55
CA ALA A 201 4.70 -4.40 -19.95
C ALA A 201 4.92 -2.88 -19.93
N LEU A 202 3.99 -2.11 -20.52
CA LEU A 202 4.05 -0.65 -20.56
C LEU A 202 4.05 -0.06 -19.15
N TYR A 203 3.05 -0.40 -18.34
CA TYR A 203 2.89 0.19 -17.01
C TYR A 203 4.00 -0.25 -16.04
N SER A 204 4.56 -1.47 -16.20
CA SER A 204 5.69 -1.90 -15.38
C SER A 204 6.94 -1.07 -15.62
N GLU A 205 7.17 -0.63 -16.84
CA GLU A 205 8.27 0.27 -17.19
C GLU A 205 8.00 1.71 -16.73
N LEU A 206 6.77 2.20 -16.90
CA LEU A 206 6.38 3.55 -16.46
C LEU A 206 6.51 3.69 -14.93
N PHE A 207 6.03 2.71 -14.18
CA PHE A 207 5.96 2.75 -12.72
C PHE A 207 7.09 1.96 -12.04
N ASP A 208 8.18 1.67 -12.76
CA ASP A 208 9.41 1.10 -12.21
C ASP A 208 9.21 -0.10 -11.26
N GLY A 209 8.38 -1.05 -11.69
CA GLY A 209 8.12 -2.28 -10.93
C GLY A 209 7.20 -2.12 -9.71
N HIS A 210 6.45 -1.01 -9.60
CA HIS A 210 5.44 -0.80 -8.56
C HIS A 210 4.16 -1.58 -8.89
N ILE A 211 4.12 -2.85 -8.52
CA ILE A 211 3.06 -3.82 -8.89
C ILE A 211 1.66 -3.30 -8.58
N GLY A 212 1.45 -2.74 -7.39
CA GLY A 212 0.14 -2.22 -6.98
C GLY A 212 -0.33 -1.08 -7.89
N THR A 213 0.57 -0.16 -8.24
CA THR A 213 0.28 0.94 -9.19
C THR A 213 -0.06 0.40 -10.56
N VAL A 214 0.69 -0.59 -11.06
CA VAL A 214 0.43 -1.25 -12.36
C VAL A 214 -0.94 -1.93 -12.37
N LEU A 215 -1.25 -2.70 -11.33
CA LEU A 215 -2.54 -3.39 -11.21
C LEU A 215 -3.71 -2.42 -11.14
N THR A 216 -3.56 -1.31 -10.42
CA THR A 216 -4.60 -0.28 -10.32
C THR A 216 -4.78 0.43 -11.66
N ALA A 217 -3.68 0.83 -12.33
CA ALA A 217 -3.74 1.46 -13.65
C ALA A 217 -4.37 0.56 -14.72
N ALA A 218 -4.18 -0.76 -14.62
CA ALA A 218 -4.73 -1.70 -15.58
C ALA A 218 -6.21 -2.06 -15.34
N ARG A 219 -6.71 -1.97 -14.10
CA ARG A 219 -8.05 -2.46 -13.70
C ARG A 219 -9.07 -1.35 -13.46
N ASP A 220 -8.61 -0.14 -13.18
CA ASP A 220 -9.46 1.02 -12.89
C ASP A 220 -9.45 1.94 -14.12
N ASP A 221 -10.61 2.09 -14.76
CA ASP A 221 -10.74 2.89 -15.97
C ASP A 221 -10.43 4.37 -15.74
N ALA A 222 -10.82 4.93 -14.58
CA ALA A 222 -10.50 6.32 -14.24
C ALA A 222 -8.97 6.50 -14.06
N ARG A 223 -8.31 5.53 -13.45
CA ARG A 223 -6.85 5.53 -13.27
C ARG A 223 -6.14 5.37 -14.61
N ARG A 224 -6.64 4.52 -15.49
CA ARG A 224 -6.12 4.35 -16.86
C ARG A 224 -6.20 5.65 -17.65
N GLU A 225 -7.37 6.29 -17.66
CA GLU A 225 -7.56 7.59 -18.31
C GLU A 225 -6.59 8.65 -17.79
N GLN A 226 -6.33 8.68 -16.49
CA GLN A 226 -5.36 9.60 -15.89
C GLN A 226 -3.93 9.34 -16.38
N VAL A 227 -3.50 8.08 -16.48
CA VAL A 227 -2.19 7.71 -17.05
C VAL A 227 -2.10 8.11 -18.52
N GLU A 228 -3.15 7.92 -19.31
CA GLU A 228 -3.20 8.34 -20.73
C GLU A 228 -3.09 9.87 -20.87
N LYS A 229 -3.72 10.64 -19.99
CA LYS A 229 -3.56 12.10 -19.93
C LYS A 229 -2.12 12.51 -19.61
N ALA A 230 -1.47 11.80 -18.67
CA ALA A 230 -0.06 12.04 -18.35
C ALA A 230 0.86 11.72 -19.53
N LEU A 231 0.61 10.64 -20.25
CA LEU A 231 1.31 10.28 -21.49
C LEU A 231 1.13 11.35 -22.57
N THR A 232 -0.08 11.89 -22.72
CA THR A 232 -0.40 12.94 -23.68
C THR A 232 0.31 14.25 -23.31
N LEU A 233 0.29 14.62 -22.02
CA LEU A 233 1.02 15.79 -21.51
C LEU A 233 2.53 15.65 -21.77
N ALA A 234 3.09 14.47 -21.53
CA ALA A 234 4.51 14.22 -21.77
C ALA A 234 4.91 14.34 -23.26
N LYS A 235 4.03 13.85 -24.16
CA LYS A 235 4.23 14.02 -25.62
C LYS A 235 4.15 15.48 -26.03
N ALA A 236 3.17 16.24 -25.52
CA ALA A 236 3.03 17.66 -25.78
C ALA A 236 4.27 18.45 -25.31
N ALA A 237 4.76 18.18 -24.10
CA ALA A 237 5.97 18.78 -23.57
C ALA A 237 7.20 18.45 -24.43
N ALA A 238 7.37 17.20 -24.86
CA ALA A 238 8.48 16.76 -25.71
C ALA A 238 8.47 17.40 -27.11
N SER A 239 7.28 17.64 -27.67
CA SER A 239 7.08 18.30 -28.97
C SER A 239 7.04 19.82 -28.90
N GLN A 240 7.17 20.41 -27.69
CA GLN A 240 7.01 21.84 -27.42
C GLN A 240 5.61 22.38 -27.82
N ASP A 241 4.59 21.54 -27.78
CA ASP A 241 3.20 21.94 -27.98
C ASP A 241 2.61 22.56 -26.69
N SER A 242 2.95 23.85 -26.50
CA SER A 242 2.47 24.60 -25.33
C SER A 242 0.96 24.78 -25.32
N TYR A 243 0.32 24.84 -26.48
CA TYR A 243 -1.14 24.98 -26.55
C TYR A 243 -1.85 23.68 -26.13
N GLY A 244 -1.44 22.54 -26.66
CA GLY A 244 -1.98 21.23 -26.26
C GLY A 244 -1.78 20.95 -24.77
N ALA A 245 -0.61 21.27 -24.22
CA ALA A 245 -0.34 21.16 -22.80
C ALA A 245 -1.26 22.08 -21.97
N ALA A 246 -1.44 23.37 -22.36
CA ALA A 246 -2.30 24.31 -21.67
C ALA A 246 -3.78 23.87 -21.69
N VAL A 247 -4.29 23.39 -22.82
CA VAL A 247 -5.66 22.87 -22.95
C VAL A 247 -5.86 21.68 -22.00
N LEU A 248 -4.93 20.75 -21.92
CA LEU A 248 -5.03 19.60 -21.04
C LEU A 248 -5.01 20.01 -19.56
N LEU A 249 -4.13 20.94 -19.18
CA LEU A 249 -4.01 21.43 -17.80
C LEU A 249 -5.20 22.29 -17.36
N SER A 250 -5.87 23.00 -18.28
CA SER A 250 -7.03 23.84 -17.97
C SER A 250 -8.20 23.03 -17.37
N ALA A 251 -8.32 21.75 -17.72
CA ALA A 251 -9.33 20.86 -17.14
C ALA A 251 -9.14 20.66 -15.61
N TYR A 252 -7.96 20.96 -15.07
CA TYR A 252 -7.62 20.80 -13.65
C TYR A 252 -7.58 22.13 -12.87
N GLU A 253 -8.00 23.25 -13.47
CA GLU A 253 -7.93 24.57 -12.84
C GLU A 253 -8.61 24.62 -11.46
N LYS A 254 -9.70 23.88 -11.30
CA LYS A 254 -10.48 23.80 -10.04
C LYS A 254 -10.25 22.48 -9.28
N ASP A 255 -9.48 21.57 -9.82
CA ASP A 255 -9.18 20.25 -9.22
C ASP A 255 -7.69 20.12 -8.88
N LYS A 256 -7.30 20.71 -7.74
CA LYS A 256 -5.92 20.65 -7.26
C LYS A 256 -5.44 19.21 -7.02
N ALA A 257 -6.30 18.32 -6.54
CA ALA A 257 -5.93 16.95 -6.24
C ALA A 257 -5.64 16.16 -7.54
N GLY A 258 -6.52 16.31 -8.52
CA GLY A 258 -6.33 15.73 -9.86
C GLY A 258 -5.09 16.29 -10.57
N ALA A 259 -4.82 17.60 -10.46
CA ALA A 259 -3.61 18.20 -11.02
C ALA A 259 -2.32 17.60 -10.41
N VAL A 260 -2.26 17.46 -9.08
CA VAL A 260 -1.12 16.84 -8.39
C VAL A 260 -0.93 15.38 -8.82
N ALA A 261 -2.02 14.63 -8.95
CA ALA A 261 -1.97 13.25 -9.40
C ALA A 261 -1.49 13.15 -10.86
N LEU A 262 -1.98 14.00 -11.77
CA LEU A 262 -1.51 14.09 -13.16
C LEU A 262 -0.02 14.40 -13.26
N LEU A 263 0.47 15.37 -12.48
CA LEU A 263 1.90 15.74 -12.47
C LEU A 263 2.78 14.64 -11.88
N ARG A 264 2.29 13.88 -10.92
CA ARG A 264 2.99 12.69 -10.39
C ARG A 264 3.17 11.64 -11.49
N ASP A 265 2.12 11.36 -12.27
CA ASP A 265 2.19 10.40 -13.36
C ASP A 265 3.06 10.92 -14.52
N PHE A 266 2.95 12.20 -14.87
CA PHE A 266 3.85 12.85 -15.83
C PHE A 266 5.31 12.68 -15.44
N ARG A 267 5.66 12.90 -14.15
CA ARG A 267 7.01 12.67 -13.65
C ARG A 267 7.45 11.21 -13.83
N ALA A 268 6.56 10.24 -13.58
CA ALA A 268 6.86 8.82 -13.76
C ALA A 268 7.15 8.49 -15.23
N VAL A 269 6.33 9.01 -16.16
CA VAL A 269 6.51 8.86 -17.61
C VAL A 269 7.84 9.44 -18.05
N ALA A 270 8.17 10.66 -17.61
CA ALA A 270 9.41 11.33 -17.97
C ALA A 270 10.64 10.60 -17.39
N ALA A 271 10.57 10.15 -16.14
CA ALA A 271 11.63 9.35 -15.53
C ALA A 271 11.87 8.01 -16.25
N ALA A 272 10.81 7.33 -16.70
CA ALA A 272 10.93 6.12 -17.50
C ALA A 272 11.65 6.39 -18.82
N GLY A 273 11.37 7.53 -19.45
CA GLY A 273 12.08 7.98 -20.66
C GLY A 273 13.56 8.23 -20.44
N LEU A 274 13.92 8.84 -19.30
CA LEU A 274 15.33 9.07 -18.94
C LEU A 274 16.10 7.77 -18.68
N ARG A 275 15.45 6.76 -18.12
CA ARG A 275 16.03 5.42 -17.92
C ARG A 275 16.22 4.65 -19.23
N GLN A 276 15.86 5.23 -20.37
CA GLN A 276 15.92 4.60 -21.69
C GLN A 276 15.18 3.26 -21.74
N SER A 277 14.07 3.17 -21.01
CA SER A 277 13.23 1.98 -21.00
C SER A 277 12.74 1.68 -22.42
N PRO A 278 12.94 0.46 -22.97
CA PRO A 278 12.68 0.16 -24.39
C PRO A 278 11.24 0.36 -24.83
N ARG A 279 10.32 0.41 -23.88
CA ARG A 279 8.88 0.60 -24.11
C ARG A 279 8.34 1.95 -23.66
N SER A 280 9.21 2.82 -23.14
CA SER A 280 8.79 4.18 -22.79
C SER A 280 8.34 4.94 -24.05
N PRO A 281 7.19 5.62 -24.02
CA PRO A 281 6.73 6.45 -25.14
C PRO A 281 7.61 7.69 -25.36
N LEU A 282 8.44 8.03 -24.36
CA LEU A 282 9.44 9.08 -24.43
C LEU A 282 10.83 8.45 -24.40
N GLN A 283 11.64 8.63 -25.43
CA GLN A 283 13.01 8.10 -25.47
C GLN A 283 14.04 9.23 -25.64
N GLY A 284 15.17 9.08 -24.97
CA GLY A 284 16.35 9.93 -25.18
C GLY A 284 16.10 11.43 -25.00
N ASP A 285 16.29 12.19 -26.08
CA ASP A 285 16.17 13.65 -26.06
C ASP A 285 14.75 14.16 -25.81
N ALA A 286 13.71 13.37 -26.18
CA ALA A 286 12.32 13.75 -25.90
C ALA A 286 12.03 13.77 -24.39
N ALA A 287 12.57 12.83 -23.62
CA ALA A 287 12.41 12.81 -22.18
C ALA A 287 13.16 13.97 -21.50
N ARG A 288 14.35 14.32 -21.99
CA ARG A 288 15.10 15.47 -21.48
C ARG A 288 14.36 16.78 -21.74
N LYS A 289 13.81 16.98 -22.95
CA LYS A 289 13.03 18.17 -23.29
C LYS A 289 11.74 18.29 -22.47
N ALA A 290 11.13 17.17 -22.06
CA ALA A 290 9.92 17.18 -21.24
C ALA A 290 10.16 17.57 -19.77
N LEU A 291 11.41 17.55 -19.30
CA LEU A 291 11.81 17.86 -17.93
C LEU A 291 12.56 19.20 -17.77
N GLY A 292 13.02 19.79 -18.85
CA GLY A 292 13.65 21.11 -18.89
C GLY A 292 12.64 22.21 -19.14
#